data_90d349679514937b35b99e7ec3c138ef
#
_entry.id   90d349679514937b35b99e7ec3c138ef
#
_cell.length_a   1.000
_cell.length_b   1.000
_cell.length_c   1.000
_cell.angle_alpha   90.00
_cell.angle_beta   90.00
_cell.angle_gamma   90.00
#
_symmetry.space_group_name_H-M   'P 1'
#
loop_
_entity.id
_entity.type
_entity.pdbx_description
1 polymer ?
#
loop_
_entity_poly.entity_id
_entity_poly.type
_entity_poly.pdbx_seq_one_letter_code
_entity_poly.pdbx_strand_id
1 'polypeptide(L)'
;MAILVARTDPNVPKHAGLTYFLCDMTDPGVEVRPLRQITGEAEFNEVFLTDVRVPDANRLGAEGQGWRVATTTLNNERVAIGSGAPREGGMIGKVVSAWREQPALRSPAVHDELMRLWVESEVARLTGERLRQQLAAGQPGPEGSAMKLAFARLAQAISGFEMELHGEAGLRYDDWTLRTPEKVDFTGRGPGYRYLRAKGNSIEGGTSEILRNVIAERVLGLPPEHRVDKDIPWKDLAR
;
A
#
# COMPACT_ATOMS: atom_id res chain seq x y z
N MET A 1 -13.34 14.36 -8.29
CA MET A 1 -13.00 13.47 -9.43
C MET A 1 -12.32 12.22 -8.88
N ALA A 2 -12.65 11.05 -9.43
CA ALA A 2 -11.98 9.78 -9.11
C ALA A 2 -11.54 9.07 -10.40
N ILE A 3 -10.62 8.12 -10.25
CA ILE A 3 -10.24 7.19 -11.29
C ILE A 3 -11.27 6.07 -11.35
N LEU A 4 -11.81 5.81 -12.54
CA LEU A 4 -12.70 4.68 -12.80
C LEU A 4 -12.09 3.79 -13.91
N VAL A 5 -11.83 2.54 -13.58
CA VAL A 5 -11.48 1.52 -14.57
C VAL A 5 -12.70 0.63 -14.76
N ALA A 6 -13.36 0.79 -15.89
CA ALA A 6 -14.61 0.10 -16.19
C ALA A 6 -14.44 -0.90 -17.33
N ARG A 7 -15.26 -1.97 -17.30
CA ARG A 7 -15.33 -2.93 -18.38
C ARG A 7 -16.24 -2.39 -19.48
N THR A 8 -15.65 -2.10 -20.63
CA THR A 8 -16.37 -1.63 -21.82
C THR A 8 -16.62 -2.75 -22.84
N ASP A 9 -15.76 -3.79 -22.87
CA ASP A 9 -15.97 -4.97 -23.72
C ASP A 9 -15.78 -6.28 -22.92
N PRO A 10 -16.84 -7.08 -22.73
CA PRO A 10 -16.76 -8.39 -22.08
C PRO A 10 -16.34 -9.53 -23.02
N ASN A 11 -16.26 -9.30 -24.35
CA ASN A 11 -16.01 -10.33 -25.37
C ASN A 11 -14.52 -10.55 -25.64
N VAL A 12 -13.65 -9.80 -24.99
CA VAL A 12 -12.19 -9.90 -25.10
C VAL A 12 -11.58 -10.35 -23.78
N PRO A 13 -10.30 -10.78 -23.75
CA PRO A 13 -9.61 -11.14 -22.52
C PRO A 13 -9.65 -10.02 -21.45
N LYS A 14 -9.62 -10.43 -20.19
CA LYS A 14 -9.97 -9.56 -19.03
C LYS A 14 -9.35 -8.16 -19.04
N HIS A 15 -8.10 -8.00 -19.45
CA HIS A 15 -7.42 -6.69 -19.42
C HIS A 15 -7.69 -5.86 -20.68
N ALA A 16 -7.92 -6.51 -21.82
CA ALA A 16 -8.17 -5.85 -23.09
C ALA A 16 -9.56 -5.19 -23.18
N GLY A 17 -10.49 -5.59 -22.31
CA GLY A 17 -11.84 -5.02 -22.26
C GLY A 17 -12.01 -3.92 -21.22
N LEU A 18 -10.93 -3.37 -20.66
CA LEU A 18 -10.96 -2.31 -19.65
C LEU A 18 -10.64 -0.95 -20.25
N THR A 19 -11.41 0.07 -19.88
CA THR A 19 -11.20 1.46 -20.28
C THR A 19 -11.10 2.34 -19.02
N TYR A 20 -10.28 3.39 -19.09
CA TYR A 20 -9.99 4.27 -17.98
C TYR A 20 -10.67 5.62 -18.14
N PHE A 21 -11.37 6.07 -17.12
CA PHE A 21 -12.11 7.32 -17.09
C PHE A 21 -11.80 8.16 -15.83
N LEU A 22 -12.02 9.46 -15.96
CA LEU A 22 -12.16 10.36 -14.81
C LEU A 22 -13.66 10.51 -14.51
N CYS A 23 -14.06 10.02 -13.33
CA CYS A 23 -15.45 10.05 -12.87
C CYS A 23 -15.67 11.26 -11.96
N ASP A 24 -16.77 11.99 -12.17
CA ASP A 24 -17.20 13.03 -11.25
C ASP A 24 -17.84 12.40 -10.02
N MET A 25 -17.24 12.63 -8.85
CA MET A 25 -17.76 12.09 -7.58
C MET A 25 -18.93 12.88 -7.00
N THR A 26 -19.31 13.99 -7.64
CA THR A 26 -20.48 14.78 -7.25
C THR A 26 -21.75 14.42 -8.02
N ASP A 27 -21.64 13.48 -8.99
CA ASP A 27 -22.80 12.96 -9.71
C ASP A 27 -23.80 12.32 -8.72
N PRO A 28 -25.11 12.60 -8.84
CA PRO A 28 -26.12 12.07 -7.92
C PRO A 28 -26.23 10.54 -7.92
N GLY A 29 -25.73 9.85 -8.95
CA GLY A 29 -25.62 8.40 -9.01
C GLY A 29 -24.44 7.82 -8.23
N VAL A 30 -23.56 8.67 -7.66
CA VAL A 30 -22.39 8.23 -6.88
C VAL A 30 -22.73 8.24 -5.39
N GLU A 31 -22.68 7.06 -4.76
CA GLU A 31 -22.79 6.91 -3.32
C GLU A 31 -21.45 6.45 -2.74
N VAL A 32 -20.94 7.18 -1.74
CA VAL A 32 -19.69 6.85 -1.02
C VAL A 32 -20.03 6.45 0.40
N ARG A 33 -19.65 5.24 0.80
CA ARG A 33 -19.85 4.70 2.16
C ARG A 33 -18.50 4.49 2.84
N PRO A 34 -18.28 5.09 4.03
CA PRO A 34 -17.06 4.87 4.79
C PRO A 34 -16.86 3.40 5.16
N LEU A 35 -15.69 2.85 4.92
CA LEU A 35 -15.31 1.50 5.32
C LEU A 35 -14.56 1.56 6.66
N ARG A 36 -15.21 1.13 7.74
CA ARG A 36 -14.58 1.11 9.05
C ARG A 36 -13.48 0.07 9.12
N GLN A 37 -12.27 0.54 9.38
CA GLN A 37 -11.08 -0.28 9.54
C GLN A 37 -10.91 -0.78 10.98
N ILE A 38 -9.98 -1.71 11.18
CA ILE A 38 -9.62 -2.23 12.52
C ILE A 38 -9.11 -1.13 13.48
N THR A 39 -8.65 -0.01 12.95
CA THR A 39 -8.23 1.18 13.73
C THR A 39 -9.39 2.05 14.21
N GLY A 40 -10.63 1.75 13.80
CA GLY A 40 -11.79 2.63 14.01
C GLY A 40 -11.88 3.78 13.00
N GLU A 41 -10.88 3.97 12.15
CA GLU A 41 -10.88 5.00 11.10
C GLU A 41 -11.50 4.50 9.80
N ALA A 42 -11.87 5.40 8.92
CA ALA A 42 -12.39 5.13 7.58
C ALA A 42 -11.59 5.92 6.55
N GLU A 43 -10.36 5.49 6.30
CA GLU A 43 -9.50 6.01 5.23
C GLU A 43 -9.94 5.48 3.86
N PHE A 44 -10.57 4.31 3.83
CA PHE A 44 -11.09 3.66 2.64
C PHE A 44 -12.61 3.76 2.60
N ASN A 45 -13.15 3.68 1.39
CA ASN A 45 -14.59 3.78 1.16
C ASN A 45 -15.03 2.72 0.16
N GLU A 46 -16.28 2.28 0.28
CA GLU A 46 -17.00 1.63 -0.79
C GLU A 46 -17.66 2.70 -1.66
N VAL A 47 -17.60 2.53 -2.97
CA VAL A 47 -18.21 3.45 -3.92
C VAL A 47 -19.21 2.68 -4.77
N PHE A 48 -20.46 3.12 -4.75
CA PHE A 48 -21.54 2.58 -5.57
C PHE A 48 -21.85 3.55 -6.69
N LEU A 49 -21.95 3.04 -7.91
CA LEU A 49 -22.23 3.80 -9.11
C LEU A 49 -23.55 3.28 -9.70
N THR A 50 -24.59 4.09 -9.68
CA THR A 50 -25.92 3.74 -10.21
C THR A 50 -26.25 4.70 -11.35
N ASP A 51 -26.28 4.19 -12.55
CA ASP A 51 -26.59 4.95 -13.79
C ASP A 51 -25.77 6.23 -14.01
N VAL A 52 -24.56 6.29 -13.41
CA VAL A 52 -23.62 7.40 -13.59
C VAL A 52 -23.18 7.47 -15.05
N ARG A 53 -23.33 8.64 -15.65
CA ARG A 53 -22.94 8.89 -17.04
C ARG A 53 -21.61 9.64 -17.09
N VAL A 54 -20.55 8.95 -17.53
CA VAL A 54 -19.22 9.56 -17.71
C VAL A 54 -19.06 9.98 -19.18
N PRO A 55 -18.84 11.26 -19.49
CA PRO A 55 -18.60 11.72 -20.86
C PRO A 55 -17.36 11.06 -21.46
N ASP A 56 -17.40 10.76 -22.78
CA ASP A 56 -16.22 10.19 -23.46
C ASP A 56 -15.00 11.13 -23.43
N ALA A 57 -15.20 12.43 -23.33
CA ALA A 57 -14.12 13.41 -23.14
C ALA A 57 -13.30 13.18 -21.85
N ASN A 58 -13.86 12.47 -20.87
CA ASN A 58 -13.17 12.09 -19.62
C ASN A 58 -12.44 10.76 -19.73
N ARG A 59 -12.42 10.12 -20.89
CA ARG A 59 -11.65 8.91 -21.16
C ARG A 59 -10.17 9.23 -21.31
N LEU A 60 -9.33 8.44 -20.65
CA LEU A 60 -7.87 8.53 -20.77
C LEU A 60 -7.33 7.32 -21.54
N GLY A 61 -6.72 7.57 -22.67
CA GLY A 61 -6.26 6.54 -23.60
C GLY A 61 -7.37 6.01 -24.51
N ALA A 62 -7.05 5.06 -25.37
CA ALA A 62 -8.01 4.41 -26.24
C ALA A 62 -8.90 3.42 -25.47
N GLU A 63 -10.06 3.10 -26.01
CA GLU A 63 -10.92 2.03 -25.51
C GLU A 63 -10.13 0.71 -25.46
N GLY A 64 -10.33 -0.08 -24.41
CA GLY A 64 -9.60 -1.33 -24.18
C GLY A 64 -8.17 -1.15 -23.64
N GLN A 65 -7.66 0.07 -23.48
CA GLN A 65 -6.33 0.34 -22.94
C GLN A 65 -6.30 0.76 -21.45
N GLY A 66 -7.42 0.67 -20.78
CA GLY A 66 -7.56 1.12 -19.39
C GLY A 66 -6.60 0.44 -18.41
N TRP A 67 -6.29 -0.84 -18.63
CA TRP A 67 -5.32 -1.55 -17.78
C TRP A 67 -3.90 -0.97 -17.91
N ARG A 68 -3.49 -0.60 -19.12
CA ARG A 68 -2.18 0.03 -19.35
C ARG A 68 -2.10 1.40 -18.67
N VAL A 69 -3.15 2.22 -18.77
CA VAL A 69 -3.22 3.53 -18.13
C VAL A 69 -3.20 3.37 -16.60
N ALA A 70 -4.02 2.47 -16.06
CA ALA A 70 -4.06 2.18 -14.63
C ALA A 70 -2.70 1.71 -14.07
N THR A 71 -2.00 0.83 -14.79
CA THR A 71 -0.68 0.35 -14.34
C THR A 71 0.37 1.46 -14.36
N THR A 72 0.29 2.43 -15.24
CA THR A 72 1.15 3.62 -15.22
C THR A 72 0.93 4.44 -13.96
N THR A 73 -0.34 4.70 -13.60
CA THR A 73 -0.70 5.41 -12.36
C THR A 73 -0.18 4.68 -11.12
N LEU A 74 -0.44 3.35 -11.02
CA LEU A 74 -0.02 2.53 -9.90
C LEU A 74 1.52 2.43 -9.75
N ASN A 75 2.25 2.43 -10.86
CA ASN A 75 3.72 2.42 -10.82
C ASN A 75 4.26 3.74 -10.26
N ASN A 76 3.69 4.89 -10.66
CA ASN A 76 4.08 6.18 -10.12
C ASN A 76 3.76 6.31 -8.62
N GLU A 77 2.62 5.80 -8.17
CA GLU A 77 2.24 5.77 -6.75
C GLU A 77 3.25 4.97 -5.90
N ARG A 78 3.68 3.80 -6.36
CA ARG A 78 4.66 2.96 -5.63
C ARG A 78 5.97 3.67 -5.35
N VAL A 79 6.38 4.55 -6.26
CA VAL A 79 7.58 5.35 -6.07
C VAL A 79 7.41 6.39 -4.97
N ALA A 80 6.25 7.04 -4.93
CA ALA A 80 5.94 8.03 -3.89
C ALA A 80 5.92 7.39 -2.49
N ILE A 81 5.40 6.15 -2.35
CA ILE A 81 5.37 5.41 -1.09
C ILE A 81 6.79 5.04 -0.60
N GLY A 82 7.75 4.81 -1.51
CA GLY A 82 9.13 4.41 -1.17
C GLY A 82 10.00 5.52 -0.57
N SER A 83 9.53 6.78 -0.51
CA SER A 83 10.26 7.91 0.08
C SER A 83 10.07 7.98 1.60
N GLY A 84 10.64 7.03 2.33
CA GLY A 84 10.51 6.95 3.79
C GLY A 84 11.08 8.17 4.53
N ALA A 85 10.48 8.50 5.68
CA ALA A 85 11.00 9.49 6.61
C ALA A 85 12.43 9.14 7.08
N PRO A 86 13.25 10.13 7.47
CA PRO A 86 14.51 9.87 8.16
C PRO A 86 14.31 8.93 9.34
N ARG A 87 15.34 8.12 9.68
CA ARG A 87 15.27 7.15 10.80
C ARG A 87 14.74 7.76 12.08
N GLU A 88 15.24 8.95 12.43
CA GLU A 88 14.88 9.66 13.66
C GLU A 88 13.41 10.11 13.68
N GLY A 89 12.85 10.41 12.52
CA GLY A 89 11.44 10.82 12.39
C GLY A 89 10.48 9.66 12.03
N GLY A 90 11.02 8.46 11.77
CA GLY A 90 10.24 7.28 11.40
C GLY A 90 9.82 6.42 12.58
N MET A 91 9.17 5.31 12.29
CA MET A 91 8.69 4.36 13.31
C MET A 91 9.81 3.86 14.22
N ILE A 92 10.98 3.51 13.65
CA ILE A 92 12.10 3.01 14.45
C ILE A 92 12.65 4.08 15.43
N GLY A 93 12.62 5.36 15.04
CA GLY A 93 13.01 6.46 15.92
C GLY A 93 12.13 6.55 17.17
N LYS A 94 10.82 6.28 17.05
CA LYS A 94 9.89 6.23 18.18
C LYS A 94 10.23 5.12 19.16
N VAL A 95 10.54 3.93 18.64
CA VAL A 95 10.96 2.79 19.47
C VAL A 95 12.27 3.06 20.17
N VAL A 96 13.24 3.69 19.50
CA VAL A 96 14.53 4.10 20.11
C VAL A 96 14.30 5.11 21.22
N SER A 97 13.41 6.08 21.04
CA SER A 97 13.07 7.05 22.09
C SER A 97 12.44 6.37 23.31
N ALA A 98 11.43 5.51 23.09
CA ALA A 98 10.81 4.74 24.17
C ALA A 98 11.83 3.89 24.95
N TRP A 99 12.74 3.21 24.25
CA TRP A 99 13.81 2.42 24.87
C TRP A 99 14.79 3.28 25.69
N ARG A 100 15.14 4.48 25.18
CA ARG A 100 16.03 5.41 25.90
C ARG A 100 15.39 6.00 27.15
N GLU A 101 14.10 6.29 27.10
CA GLU A 101 13.34 6.89 28.21
C GLU A 101 13.02 5.88 29.32
N GLN A 102 13.04 4.57 29.01
CA GLN A 102 12.67 3.51 29.95
C GLN A 102 13.85 2.57 30.27
N PRO A 103 14.70 2.88 31.28
CA PRO A 103 15.85 2.05 31.59
C PRO A 103 15.52 0.58 31.93
N ALA A 104 14.33 0.30 32.44
CA ALA A 104 13.85 -1.06 32.71
C ALA A 104 13.76 -1.95 31.45
N LEU A 105 13.65 -1.37 30.24
CA LEU A 105 13.62 -2.08 28.97
C LEU A 105 15.02 -2.47 28.44
N ARG A 106 16.09 -2.05 29.13
CA ARG A 106 17.46 -2.20 28.62
C ARG A 106 18.04 -3.59 28.95
N SER A 107 17.42 -4.64 28.41
CA SER A 107 18.03 -5.97 28.44
C SER A 107 18.87 -6.23 27.18
N PRO A 108 19.86 -7.14 27.21
CA PRO A 108 20.63 -7.50 26.01
C PRO A 108 19.74 -8.00 24.85
N ALA A 109 18.72 -8.78 25.13
CA ALA A 109 17.81 -9.31 24.11
C ALA A 109 17.00 -8.18 23.44
N VAL A 110 16.48 -7.25 24.20
CA VAL A 110 15.76 -6.06 23.68
C VAL A 110 16.69 -5.19 22.85
N HIS A 111 17.92 -4.98 23.32
CA HIS A 111 18.91 -4.20 22.59
C HIS A 111 19.28 -4.85 21.24
N ASP A 112 19.49 -6.17 21.22
CA ASP A 112 19.82 -6.91 19.99
C ASP A 112 18.69 -6.78 18.96
N GLU A 113 17.45 -7.02 19.35
CA GLU A 113 16.29 -6.89 18.46
C GLU A 113 16.12 -5.44 17.96
N LEU A 114 16.30 -4.45 18.83
CA LEU A 114 16.27 -3.03 18.45
C LEU A 114 17.33 -2.72 17.39
N MET A 115 18.55 -3.22 17.59
CA MET A 115 19.64 -2.98 16.63
C MET A 115 19.40 -3.66 15.29
N ARG A 116 18.85 -4.87 15.30
CA ARG A 116 18.43 -5.57 14.06
C ARG A 116 17.42 -4.74 13.26
N LEU A 117 16.35 -4.27 13.93
CA LEU A 117 15.34 -3.43 13.28
C LEU A 117 15.89 -2.08 12.83
N TRP A 118 16.85 -1.52 13.57
CA TRP A 118 17.56 -0.29 13.19
C TRP A 118 18.35 -0.48 11.90
N VAL A 119 19.11 -1.57 11.80
CA VAL A 119 19.87 -1.91 10.58
C VAL A 119 18.94 -2.14 9.40
N GLU A 120 17.85 -2.92 9.58
CA GLU A 120 16.85 -3.14 8.51
C GLU A 120 16.22 -1.83 8.03
N SER A 121 15.94 -0.90 8.95
CA SER A 121 15.42 0.44 8.62
C SER A 121 16.40 1.25 7.79
N GLU A 122 17.70 1.16 8.08
CA GLU A 122 18.73 1.84 7.30
C GLU A 122 18.90 1.22 5.91
N VAL A 123 18.87 -0.10 5.82
CA VAL A 123 18.89 -0.82 4.52
C VAL A 123 17.69 -0.38 3.67
N ALA A 124 16.49 -0.30 4.26
CA ALA A 124 15.29 0.17 3.55
C ALA A 124 15.46 1.62 3.06
N ARG A 125 16.00 2.51 3.91
CA ARG A 125 16.27 3.91 3.55
C ARG A 125 17.24 4.03 2.37
N LEU A 126 18.37 3.33 2.43
CA LEU A 126 19.40 3.36 1.38
C LEU A 126 18.89 2.75 0.08
N THR A 127 18.10 1.70 0.15
CA THR A 127 17.47 1.10 -1.04
C THR A 127 16.46 2.07 -1.67
N GLY A 128 15.67 2.78 -0.86
CA GLY A 128 14.78 3.84 -1.33
C GLY A 128 15.53 4.98 -2.02
N GLU A 129 16.68 5.38 -1.48
CA GLU A 129 17.54 6.37 -2.11
C GLU A 129 18.05 5.92 -3.50
N ARG A 130 18.51 4.68 -3.61
CA ARG A 130 18.90 4.08 -4.88
C ARG A 130 17.77 4.09 -5.91
N LEU A 131 16.55 3.74 -5.49
CA LEU A 131 15.38 3.76 -6.39
C LEU A 131 15.05 5.18 -6.87
N ARG A 132 15.16 6.19 -6.01
CA ARG A 132 14.98 7.59 -6.40
C ARG A 132 15.99 8.04 -7.44
N GLN A 133 17.26 7.61 -7.31
CA GLN A 133 18.30 7.89 -8.29
C GLN A 133 18.00 7.22 -9.64
N GLN A 134 17.56 5.97 -9.65
CA GLN A 134 17.13 5.26 -10.87
C GLN A 134 15.99 5.98 -11.58
N LEU A 135 15.00 6.44 -10.83
CA LEU A 135 13.89 7.23 -11.38
C LEU A 135 14.36 8.55 -11.98
N ALA A 136 15.21 9.30 -11.26
CA ALA A 136 15.77 10.55 -11.74
C ALA A 136 16.59 10.36 -13.04
N ALA A 137 17.19 9.18 -13.21
CA ALA A 137 17.88 8.77 -14.43
C ALA A 137 16.92 8.27 -15.54
N GLY A 138 15.62 8.36 -15.37
CA GLY A 138 14.62 7.90 -16.34
C GLY A 138 14.51 6.37 -16.48
N GLN A 139 14.94 5.62 -15.48
CA GLN A 139 14.95 4.15 -15.47
C GLN A 139 14.02 3.60 -14.36
N PRO A 140 12.69 3.84 -14.43
CA PRO A 140 11.77 3.24 -13.49
C PRO A 140 11.68 1.73 -13.74
N GLY A 141 11.99 0.95 -12.71
CA GLY A 141 11.93 -0.51 -12.77
C GLY A 141 10.85 -1.09 -11.82
N PRO A 142 10.66 -2.41 -11.84
CA PRO A 142 9.73 -3.10 -10.95
C PRO A 142 10.23 -3.18 -9.49
N GLU A 143 11.43 -2.70 -9.19
CA GLU A 143 12.10 -2.76 -7.89
C GLU A 143 11.33 -2.02 -6.79
N GLY A 144 10.49 -1.04 -7.14
CA GLY A 144 9.55 -0.39 -6.22
C GLY A 144 8.62 -1.39 -5.52
N SER A 145 8.31 -2.53 -6.16
CA SER A 145 7.54 -3.62 -5.55
C SER A 145 8.30 -4.28 -4.38
N ALA A 146 9.62 -4.44 -4.51
CA ALA A 146 10.46 -4.98 -3.44
C ALA A 146 10.53 -4.02 -2.24
N MET A 147 10.64 -2.72 -2.51
CA MET A 147 10.62 -1.70 -1.46
C MET A 147 9.32 -1.67 -0.68
N LYS A 148 8.18 -1.71 -1.39
CA LYS A 148 6.87 -1.73 -0.73
C LYS A 148 6.69 -2.99 0.12
N LEU A 149 7.12 -4.16 -0.37
CA LEU A 149 7.09 -5.41 0.38
C LEU A 149 7.98 -5.33 1.65
N ALA A 150 9.20 -4.81 1.52
CA ALA A 150 10.12 -4.61 2.64
C ALA A 150 9.55 -3.62 3.66
N PHE A 151 8.98 -2.50 3.21
CA PHE A 151 8.33 -1.51 4.06
C PHE A 151 7.18 -2.12 4.88
N ALA A 152 6.27 -2.86 4.24
CA ALA A 152 5.14 -3.47 4.92
C ALA A 152 5.60 -4.45 6.02
N ARG A 153 6.59 -5.29 5.71
CA ARG A 153 7.16 -6.24 6.67
C ARG A 153 7.85 -5.53 7.82
N LEU A 154 8.67 -4.53 7.52
CA LEU A 154 9.43 -3.77 8.52
C LEU A 154 8.51 -2.97 9.44
N ALA A 155 7.49 -2.31 8.89
CA ALA A 155 6.49 -1.58 9.68
C ALA A 155 5.76 -2.49 10.66
N GLN A 156 5.40 -3.71 10.25
CA GLN A 156 4.78 -4.69 11.14
C GLN A 156 5.74 -5.21 12.20
N ALA A 157 7.00 -5.46 11.85
CA ALA A 157 8.01 -5.90 12.82
C ALA A 157 8.31 -4.82 13.87
N ILE A 158 8.52 -3.57 13.44
CA ILE A 158 8.79 -2.45 14.34
C ILE A 158 7.60 -2.20 15.28
N SER A 159 6.38 -2.14 14.73
CA SER A 159 5.18 -1.90 15.55
C SER A 159 4.87 -3.06 16.48
N GLY A 160 5.14 -4.31 16.08
CA GLY A 160 5.05 -5.48 16.96
C GLY A 160 6.02 -5.40 18.12
N PHE A 161 7.28 -5.10 17.84
CA PHE A 161 8.30 -4.91 18.86
C PHE A 161 7.98 -3.74 19.81
N GLU A 162 7.44 -2.65 19.30
CA GLU A 162 6.97 -1.53 20.12
C GLU A 162 5.88 -1.98 21.11
N MET A 163 4.91 -2.78 20.65
CA MET A 163 3.88 -3.35 21.51
C MET A 163 4.47 -4.20 22.63
N GLU A 164 5.45 -5.05 22.32
CA GLU A 164 6.15 -5.88 23.30
C GLU A 164 6.87 -5.03 24.36
N LEU A 165 7.54 -3.95 23.96
CA LEU A 165 8.20 -3.03 24.87
C LEU A 165 7.23 -2.36 25.85
N HIS A 166 6.02 -2.04 25.40
CA HIS A 166 5.01 -1.42 26.25
C HIS A 166 4.23 -2.44 27.12
N GLY A 167 4.41 -3.75 26.90
CA GLY A 167 3.73 -4.79 27.66
C GLY A 167 2.21 -4.58 27.68
N GLU A 168 1.58 -4.71 28.86
CA GLU A 168 0.12 -4.53 29.01
C GLU A 168 -0.37 -3.13 28.58
N ALA A 169 0.44 -2.09 28.77
CA ALA A 169 0.08 -0.75 28.33
C ALA A 169 -0.03 -0.64 26.79
N GLY A 170 0.76 -1.41 26.06
CA GLY A 170 0.70 -1.49 24.61
C GLY A 170 -0.61 -2.07 24.09
N LEU A 171 -1.29 -2.92 24.87
CA LEU A 171 -2.57 -3.53 24.51
C LEU A 171 -3.76 -2.56 24.60
N ARG A 172 -3.57 -1.38 25.20
CA ARG A 172 -4.62 -0.36 25.30
C ARG A 172 -4.80 0.32 23.96
N TYR A 173 -6.07 0.54 23.59
CA TYR A 173 -6.45 1.31 22.45
C TYR A 173 -7.37 2.45 22.89
N ASP A 174 -6.94 3.69 22.64
CA ASP A 174 -7.51 4.86 23.32
C ASP A 174 -8.85 5.29 22.73
N ASP A 175 -9.10 5.05 21.43
CA ASP A 175 -10.25 5.63 20.77
C ASP A 175 -10.69 4.84 19.52
N TRP A 176 -11.90 4.26 19.60
CA TRP A 176 -12.55 3.52 18.54
C TRP A 176 -13.60 4.36 17.78
N THR A 177 -13.65 5.66 18.01
CA THR A 177 -14.58 6.56 17.32
C THR A 177 -14.31 6.52 15.82
N LEU A 178 -15.38 6.35 15.02
CA LEU A 178 -15.28 6.40 13.58
C LEU A 178 -14.84 7.79 13.12
N ARG A 179 -13.76 7.85 12.39
CA ARG A 179 -13.17 9.08 11.84
C ARG A 179 -12.76 8.86 10.40
N THR A 180 -12.89 9.90 9.58
CA THR A 180 -12.27 9.95 8.26
C THR A 180 -11.10 10.92 8.35
N PRO A 181 -9.86 10.45 8.50
CA PRO A 181 -8.70 11.33 8.61
C PRO A 181 -8.41 12.01 7.28
N GLU A 182 -8.01 13.28 7.32
CA GLU A 182 -7.58 14.00 6.11
C GLU A 182 -6.24 13.50 5.56
N LYS A 183 -5.40 12.94 6.42
CA LYS A 183 -4.09 12.38 6.08
C LYS A 183 -3.83 11.11 6.86
N VAL A 184 -3.26 10.12 6.18
CA VAL A 184 -2.76 8.90 6.81
C VAL A 184 -1.59 9.25 7.73
N ASP A 185 -1.70 8.87 9.01
CA ASP A 185 -0.64 9.06 9.99
C ASP A 185 -0.09 7.70 10.44
N PHE A 186 1.08 7.35 9.94
CA PHE A 186 1.76 6.09 10.30
C PHE A 186 2.54 6.17 11.62
N THR A 187 2.74 7.36 12.19
CA THR A 187 3.68 7.56 13.31
C THR A 187 3.12 8.36 14.49
N GLY A 188 2.05 9.11 14.33
CA GLY A 188 1.62 10.13 15.28
C GLY A 188 0.81 9.63 16.46
N ARG A 189 0.16 8.46 16.34
CA ARG A 189 -0.71 7.90 17.40
C ARG A 189 0.03 6.87 18.28
N GLY A 190 -0.68 6.33 19.28
CA GLY A 190 -0.13 5.35 20.23
C GLY A 190 0.34 4.03 19.60
N PRO A 191 1.09 3.19 20.34
CA PRO A 191 1.64 1.92 19.86
C PRO A 191 0.57 0.99 19.28
N GLY A 192 -0.56 0.83 19.96
CA GLY A 192 -1.68 -0.01 19.50
C GLY A 192 -2.22 0.40 18.13
N TYR A 193 -2.36 1.71 17.89
CA TYR A 193 -2.76 2.21 16.58
C TYR A 193 -1.73 1.85 15.50
N ARG A 194 -0.45 2.14 15.73
CA ARG A 194 0.62 1.83 14.76
C ARG A 194 0.68 0.35 14.41
N TYR A 195 0.51 -0.51 15.42
CA TYR A 195 0.45 -1.96 15.24
C TYR A 195 -0.74 -2.37 14.34
N LEU A 196 -1.95 -1.90 14.63
CA LEU A 196 -3.13 -2.22 13.85
C LEU A 196 -3.05 -1.64 12.44
N ARG A 197 -2.62 -0.38 12.30
CA ARG A 197 -2.48 0.28 11.00
C ARG A 197 -1.45 -0.40 10.09
N ALA A 198 -0.35 -0.89 10.66
CA ALA A 198 0.69 -1.59 9.92
C ALA A 198 0.20 -2.88 9.23
N LYS A 199 -0.90 -3.50 9.71
CA LYS A 199 -1.49 -4.67 9.05
C LYS A 199 -2.02 -4.33 7.66
N GLY A 200 -2.60 -3.15 7.49
CA GLY A 200 -3.06 -2.64 6.20
C GLY A 200 -1.93 -2.54 5.16
N ASN A 201 -0.70 -2.28 5.58
CA ASN A 201 0.44 -2.16 4.68
C ASN A 201 0.73 -3.42 3.85
N SER A 202 0.27 -4.59 4.26
CA SER A 202 0.40 -5.83 3.48
C SER A 202 -0.68 -5.99 2.41
N ILE A 203 -1.69 -5.15 2.41
CA ILE A 203 -2.87 -5.21 1.52
C ILE A 203 -2.89 -4.04 0.56
N GLU A 204 -2.83 -2.81 1.07
CA GLU A 204 -2.86 -1.57 0.30
C GLU A 204 -1.64 -1.42 -0.63
N GLY A 205 -1.79 -0.71 -1.74
CA GLY A 205 -0.71 -0.50 -2.72
C GLY A 205 -0.20 -1.80 -3.39
N GLY A 206 -1.01 -2.84 -3.38
CA GLY A 206 -0.71 -4.20 -3.83
C GLY A 206 -0.39 -5.15 -2.68
N THR A 207 -1.06 -6.31 -2.67
CA THR A 207 -0.83 -7.30 -1.62
C THR A 207 0.60 -7.84 -1.65
N SER A 208 1.09 -8.32 -0.51
CA SER A 208 2.42 -8.90 -0.40
C SER A 208 2.64 -10.05 -1.39
N GLU A 209 1.59 -10.83 -1.68
CA GLU A 209 1.60 -11.96 -2.62
C GLU A 209 1.77 -11.47 -4.06
N ILE A 210 1.00 -10.47 -4.48
CA ILE A 210 1.14 -9.86 -5.81
C ILE A 210 2.53 -9.22 -5.98
N LEU A 211 3.05 -8.58 -4.95
CA LEU A 211 4.40 -7.99 -5.03
C LEU A 211 5.49 -9.05 -5.18
N ARG A 212 5.36 -10.21 -4.51
CA ARG A 212 6.28 -11.34 -4.69
C ARG A 212 6.24 -11.87 -6.12
N ASN A 213 5.05 -12.01 -6.72
CA ASN A 213 4.93 -12.41 -8.13
C ASN A 213 5.60 -11.40 -9.06
N VAL A 214 5.38 -10.10 -8.85
CA VAL A 214 6.05 -9.04 -9.64
C VAL A 214 7.58 -9.12 -9.51
N ILE A 215 8.09 -9.36 -8.30
CA ILE A 215 9.53 -9.50 -8.06
C ILE A 215 10.05 -10.76 -8.75
N ALA A 216 9.38 -11.89 -8.58
CA ALA A 216 9.77 -13.15 -9.18
C ALA A 216 9.85 -13.05 -10.72
N GLU A 217 8.81 -12.55 -11.35
CA GLU A 217 8.69 -12.53 -12.80
C GLU A 217 9.53 -11.39 -13.44
N ARG A 218 9.52 -10.18 -12.86
CA ARG A 218 10.06 -8.99 -13.52
C ARG A 218 11.43 -8.55 -13.01
N VAL A 219 11.81 -8.92 -11.79
CA VAL A 219 13.14 -8.58 -11.23
C VAL A 219 14.06 -9.77 -11.34
N LEU A 220 13.59 -10.97 -10.98
CA LEU A 220 14.40 -12.20 -10.98
C LEU A 220 14.34 -12.97 -12.31
N GLY A 221 13.42 -12.62 -13.22
CA GLY A 221 13.25 -13.30 -14.51
C GLY A 221 12.76 -14.74 -14.41
N LEU A 222 12.08 -15.09 -13.29
CA LEU A 222 11.50 -16.42 -13.13
C LEU A 222 10.29 -16.58 -14.07
N PRO A 223 10.00 -17.81 -14.54
CA PRO A 223 8.86 -18.04 -15.40
C PRO A 223 7.55 -17.67 -14.67
N PRO A 224 6.59 -17.04 -15.38
CA PRO A 224 5.27 -16.74 -14.80
C PRO A 224 4.50 -18.02 -14.54
N GLU A 225 3.58 -17.98 -13.58
CA GLU A 225 2.66 -19.07 -13.32
C GLU A 225 1.79 -19.34 -14.56
N HIS A 226 1.52 -20.62 -14.82
CA HIS A 226 0.65 -21.02 -15.93
C HIS A 226 -0.77 -20.49 -15.72
N ARG A 227 -1.26 -19.74 -16.70
CA ARG A 227 -2.56 -19.05 -16.63
C ARG A 227 -3.50 -19.60 -17.68
N VAL A 228 -4.46 -20.39 -17.22
CA VAL A 228 -5.51 -20.98 -18.09
C VAL A 228 -6.54 -19.96 -18.58
N ASP A 229 -6.61 -18.79 -17.93
CA ASP A 229 -7.60 -17.73 -18.17
C ASP A 229 -7.11 -16.60 -19.10
N LYS A 230 -5.85 -16.67 -19.58
CA LYS A 230 -5.17 -15.53 -20.22
C LYS A 230 -5.84 -15.05 -21.50
N ASP A 231 -6.29 -15.99 -22.33
CA ASP A 231 -6.81 -15.73 -23.68
C ASP A 231 -8.33 -15.95 -23.77
N ILE A 232 -8.99 -16.24 -22.63
CA ILE A 232 -10.43 -16.45 -22.57
C ILE A 232 -11.15 -15.10 -22.47
N PRO A 233 -12.23 -14.86 -23.27
CA PRO A 233 -13.09 -13.69 -23.08
C PRO A 233 -13.60 -13.58 -21.64
N TRP A 234 -13.62 -12.35 -21.11
CA TRP A 234 -14.00 -12.16 -19.71
C TRP A 234 -15.38 -12.73 -19.33
N LYS A 235 -16.35 -12.65 -20.26
CA LYS A 235 -17.71 -13.20 -20.06
C LYS A 235 -17.74 -14.71 -19.88
N ASP A 236 -16.73 -15.42 -20.43
CA ASP A 236 -16.64 -16.88 -20.45
C ASP A 236 -15.77 -17.43 -19.28
N LEU A 237 -15.20 -16.54 -18.46
CA LEU A 237 -14.48 -16.94 -17.26
C LEU A 237 -15.43 -17.54 -16.23
N ALA A 238 -15.03 -18.66 -15.60
CA ALA A 238 -15.76 -19.23 -14.47
C ALA A 238 -15.83 -18.22 -13.32
N ARG A 239 -17.00 -18.03 -12.77
CA ARG A 239 -17.28 -17.13 -11.63
C ARG A 239 -17.36 -17.91 -10.32
#